data_a67872469d0edb72754c169cd3c332e5
#
_entry.id   a67872469d0edb72754c169cd3c332e5
#
_cell.length_a   1.000
_cell.length_b   1.000
_cell.length_c   1.000
_cell.angle_alpha   90.00
_cell.angle_beta   90.00
_cell.angle_gamma   90.00
#
_symmetry.space_group_name_H-M   'P 1'
#
loop_
_entity.id
_entity.type
_entity.pdbx_description
1 polymer ?
#
loop_
_entity_poly.entity_id
_entity_poly.type
_entity_poly.pdbx_seq_one_letter_code
_entity_poly.pdbx_strand_id
1 'polypeptide(L)'
;MGAILGAFYAQGYTPQELHDIILKEKFYKINNILHLGKEKRKLAGFSSHKNIQKIFSKYLPHNSFDSLQYTFYLCVANLNTGVAEYIHSGNHLHEYLLGSSSIPGLFTPIFIDSCYYVDGGILDNFPARAIRNECDILIGLESGAELPDFEIKKTKDVISRSLSVVVYNNSLPGYAVCDYMINTNIDQHYGLMDFKKFEEIYQAGYQTAIQWLQEHPELVKQIAKPQQDQQKDGE
;
A
#
# COMPACT_ATOMS: atom_id res chain seq x y z
N MET A 1 1.66 1.56 3.24
CA MET A 1 1.18 2.88 2.71
C MET A 1 0.26 2.71 1.51
N GLY A 2 0.58 1.90 0.53
CA GLY A 2 -0.28 1.65 -0.64
C GLY A 2 -1.71 1.27 -0.28
N ALA A 3 -1.89 0.37 0.69
CA ALA A 3 -3.22 -0.02 1.17
C ALA A 3 -4.04 1.17 1.71
N ILE A 4 -3.42 2.10 2.43
CA ILE A 4 -4.12 3.28 2.97
C ILE A 4 -4.61 4.19 1.84
N LEU A 5 -3.74 4.48 0.86
CA LEU A 5 -4.12 5.29 -0.30
C LEU A 5 -5.17 4.58 -1.16
N GLY A 6 -5.00 3.26 -1.36
CA GLY A 6 -5.96 2.43 -2.09
C GLY A 6 -7.35 2.42 -1.45
N ALA A 7 -7.43 2.31 -0.12
CA ALA A 7 -8.70 2.36 0.60
C ALA A 7 -9.40 3.72 0.49
N PHE A 8 -8.66 4.83 0.56
CA PHE A 8 -9.23 6.15 0.36
C PHE A 8 -9.73 6.34 -1.07
N TYR A 9 -8.94 5.89 -2.06
CA TYR A 9 -9.40 5.89 -3.46
C TYR A 9 -10.64 5.00 -3.64
N ALA A 10 -10.65 3.82 -3.05
CA ALA A 10 -11.80 2.92 -3.09
C ALA A 10 -13.04 3.46 -2.36
N GLN A 11 -12.87 4.36 -1.39
CA GLN A 11 -13.97 5.12 -0.77
C GLN A 11 -14.58 6.16 -1.72
N GLY A 12 -13.88 6.52 -2.82
CA GLY A 12 -14.34 7.47 -3.82
C GLY A 12 -13.62 8.82 -3.80
N TYR A 13 -12.57 8.99 -3.00
CA TYR A 13 -11.77 10.22 -3.03
C TYR A 13 -10.98 10.32 -4.32
N THR A 14 -11.01 11.47 -4.94
CA THR A 14 -10.19 11.79 -6.11
C THR A 14 -8.71 11.92 -5.74
N PRO A 15 -7.77 11.76 -6.68
CA PRO A 15 -6.34 11.96 -6.43
C PRO A 15 -6.01 13.32 -5.80
N GLN A 16 -6.71 14.39 -6.20
CA GLN A 16 -6.51 15.72 -5.62
C GLN A 16 -6.97 15.77 -4.15
N GLU A 17 -8.13 15.21 -3.84
CA GLU A 17 -8.61 15.12 -2.46
C GLU A 17 -7.68 14.29 -1.58
N LEU A 18 -7.11 13.20 -2.12
CA LEU A 18 -6.10 12.38 -1.43
C LEU A 18 -4.85 13.21 -1.09
N HIS A 19 -4.34 13.97 -2.06
CA HIS A 19 -3.23 14.88 -1.86
C HIS A 19 -3.53 15.89 -0.73
N ASP A 20 -4.70 16.53 -0.78
CA ASP A 20 -5.13 17.52 0.21
C ASP A 20 -5.30 16.91 1.62
N ILE A 21 -5.84 15.69 1.71
CA ILE A 21 -5.95 14.93 2.96
C ILE A 21 -4.56 14.67 3.55
N ILE A 22 -3.60 14.21 2.75
CA ILE A 22 -2.24 13.93 3.20
C ILE A 22 -1.58 15.19 3.75
N LEU A 23 -1.73 16.34 3.08
CA LEU A 23 -1.21 17.63 3.54
C LEU A 23 -1.91 18.09 4.82
N LYS A 24 -3.24 18.06 4.87
CA LYS A 24 -4.06 18.51 5.99
C LYS A 24 -3.80 17.71 7.26
N GLU A 25 -3.79 16.39 7.16
CA GLU A 25 -3.56 15.50 8.29
C GLU A 25 -2.06 15.32 8.59
N LYS A 26 -1.21 15.92 7.78
CA LYS A 26 0.25 15.94 7.97
C LYS A 26 0.83 14.52 8.05
N PHE A 27 0.41 13.62 7.15
CA PHE A 27 0.98 12.28 7.06
C PHE A 27 2.50 12.29 6.86
N TYR A 28 3.06 13.38 6.32
CA TYR A 28 4.49 13.60 6.17
C TYR A 28 5.23 13.90 7.50
N LYS A 29 4.51 14.08 8.62
CA LYS A 29 5.14 14.25 9.94
C LYS A 29 5.25 12.90 10.62
N ILE A 30 6.47 12.42 10.77
CA ILE A 30 6.78 11.14 11.42
C ILE A 30 6.11 11.00 12.80
N ASN A 31 6.00 12.08 13.57
CA ASN A 31 5.35 12.10 14.88
C ASN A 31 3.82 11.85 14.80
N ASN A 32 3.19 12.04 13.64
CA ASN A 32 1.78 11.75 13.43
C ASN A 32 1.57 10.28 13.05
N ILE A 33 2.58 9.66 12.44
CA ILE A 33 2.60 8.25 12.07
C ILE A 33 3.16 7.43 13.22
N LEU A 34 4.31 7.85 13.77
CA LEU A 34 4.99 7.18 14.86
C LEU A 34 4.66 7.87 16.18
N HIS A 35 3.80 7.28 16.99
CA HIS A 35 3.62 7.74 18.36
C HIS A 35 4.67 7.04 19.25
N LEU A 36 5.82 7.68 19.41
CA LEU A 36 6.84 7.27 20.38
C LEU A 36 6.29 7.46 21.79
N GLY A 37 5.45 6.54 22.22
CA GLY A 37 4.86 6.58 23.56
C GLY A 37 5.92 6.43 24.63
N LYS A 38 5.82 7.22 25.70
CA LYS A 38 6.60 7.05 26.95
C LYS A 38 6.26 5.76 27.70
N GLU A 39 5.34 4.95 27.19
CA GLU A 39 5.01 3.64 27.76
C GLU A 39 6.09 2.62 27.40
N LYS A 40 7.15 2.65 28.21
CA LYS A 40 8.13 1.60 28.27
C LYS A 40 7.45 0.29 28.60
N ARG A 41 7.58 -0.70 27.67
CA ARG A 41 7.30 -2.12 27.89
C ARG A 41 5.83 -2.56 27.80
N LYS A 42 5.29 -2.63 26.57
CA LYS A 42 4.33 -3.72 26.24
C LYS A 42 4.30 -3.91 24.72
N LEU A 43 4.78 -5.06 24.28
CA LEU A 43 4.84 -5.59 22.91
C LEU A 43 5.86 -4.95 21.93
N ALA A 44 6.33 -5.80 21.03
CA ALA A 44 7.38 -5.61 20.04
C ALA A 44 7.04 -4.54 18.97
N GLY A 45 7.31 -3.26 19.26
CA GLY A 45 7.15 -2.15 18.32
C GLY A 45 7.29 -0.80 19.02
N PHE A 46 7.83 0.19 18.33
CA PHE A 46 8.12 1.51 18.91
C PHE A 46 6.95 2.49 18.84
N SER A 47 5.87 2.16 18.13
CA SER A 47 4.80 3.12 17.84
C SER A 47 3.39 2.56 17.95
N SER A 48 2.45 3.39 18.41
CA SER A 48 1.01 3.10 18.40
C SER A 48 0.32 3.79 17.22
N HIS A 49 -0.75 3.18 16.69
CA HIS A 49 -1.49 3.64 15.53
C HIS A 49 -2.61 4.66 15.85
N LYS A 50 -2.67 5.19 17.08
CA LYS A 50 -3.80 6.02 17.57
C LYS A 50 -4.15 7.23 16.68
N ASN A 51 -3.14 7.89 16.13
CA ASN A 51 -3.38 9.07 15.29
C ASN A 51 -3.96 8.68 13.93
N ILE A 52 -3.44 7.59 13.33
CA ILE A 52 -3.94 7.07 12.05
C ILE A 52 -5.37 6.57 12.20
N GLN A 53 -5.71 5.89 13.30
CA GLN A 53 -7.08 5.45 13.59
C GLN A 53 -8.10 6.60 13.60
N LYS A 54 -7.72 7.78 14.15
CA LYS A 54 -8.58 8.97 14.11
C LYS A 54 -8.81 9.46 12.69
N ILE A 55 -7.78 9.39 11.84
CA ILE A 55 -7.87 9.76 10.43
C ILE A 55 -8.79 8.78 9.70
N PHE A 56 -8.64 7.48 9.93
CA PHE A 56 -9.53 6.48 9.35
C PHE A 56 -10.99 6.71 9.76
N SER A 57 -11.27 6.90 11.05
CA SER A 57 -12.64 7.19 11.52
C SER A 57 -13.26 8.43 10.90
N LYS A 58 -12.45 9.38 10.45
CA LYS A 58 -12.90 10.62 9.81
C LYS A 58 -13.18 10.48 8.31
N TYR A 59 -12.32 9.76 7.60
CA TYR A 59 -12.34 9.67 6.14
C TYR A 59 -12.87 8.33 5.61
N LEU A 60 -12.90 7.29 6.43
CA LEU A 60 -13.49 5.98 6.18
C LEU A 60 -14.52 5.70 7.29
N PRO A 61 -15.69 6.34 7.25
CA PRO A 61 -16.63 6.36 8.39
C PRO A 61 -17.19 4.98 8.74
N HIS A 62 -17.22 4.07 7.78
CA HIS A 62 -17.63 2.69 7.98
C HIS A 62 -16.37 1.80 8.05
N ASN A 63 -16.25 1.02 9.13
CA ASN A 63 -15.13 0.10 9.30
C ASN A 63 -15.41 -1.25 8.60
N SER A 64 -15.72 -1.17 7.29
CA SER A 64 -16.08 -2.31 6.46
C SER A 64 -15.61 -2.14 5.01
N PHE A 65 -15.07 -3.21 4.43
CA PHE A 65 -14.71 -3.27 3.01
C PHE A 65 -15.94 -3.15 2.12
N ASP A 66 -17.07 -3.72 2.55
CA ASP A 66 -18.33 -3.76 1.79
C ASP A 66 -18.97 -2.37 1.65
N SER A 67 -18.50 -1.38 2.41
CA SER A 67 -18.96 0.00 2.33
C SER A 67 -18.18 0.86 1.35
N LEU A 68 -17.11 0.34 0.77
CA LEU A 68 -16.29 1.05 -0.21
C LEU A 68 -16.99 1.12 -1.56
N GLN A 69 -16.77 2.21 -2.29
CA GLN A 69 -17.36 2.43 -3.62
C GLN A 69 -16.78 1.49 -4.68
N TYR A 70 -15.50 1.14 -4.55
CA TYR A 70 -14.81 0.23 -5.45
C TYR A 70 -14.33 -1.00 -4.68
N THR A 71 -14.31 -2.15 -5.35
CA THR A 71 -13.72 -3.38 -4.79
C THR A 71 -12.25 -3.13 -4.44
N PHE A 72 -11.88 -3.45 -3.21
CA PHE A 72 -10.55 -3.16 -2.68
C PHE A 72 -9.95 -4.39 -2.01
N TYR A 73 -8.74 -4.72 -2.40
CA TYR A 73 -7.94 -5.80 -1.82
C TYR A 73 -6.72 -5.24 -1.11
N LEU A 74 -6.40 -5.78 0.05
CA LEU A 74 -5.13 -5.55 0.71
C LEU A 74 -4.49 -6.86 1.14
N CYS A 75 -3.18 -6.87 1.30
CA CYS A 75 -2.42 -8.00 1.80
C CYS A 75 -1.96 -7.73 3.24
N VAL A 76 -2.10 -8.73 4.10
CA VAL A 76 -1.53 -8.77 5.45
C VAL A 76 -0.80 -10.10 5.64
N ALA A 77 0.24 -10.09 6.47
CA ALA A 77 0.92 -11.32 6.89
C ALA A 77 0.39 -11.77 8.25
N ASN A 78 -0.21 -12.95 8.30
CA ASN A 78 -0.66 -13.58 9.55
C ASN A 78 0.53 -14.25 10.24
N LEU A 79 0.93 -13.73 11.40
CA LEU A 79 2.08 -14.25 12.15
C LEU A 79 1.80 -15.59 12.85
N ASN A 80 0.53 -15.95 13.04
CA ASN A 80 0.17 -17.21 13.69
C ASN A 80 0.29 -18.40 12.72
N THR A 81 -0.05 -18.16 11.44
CA THR A 81 -0.07 -19.19 10.39
C THR A 81 1.12 -19.13 9.44
N GLY A 82 1.79 -17.96 9.35
CA GLY A 82 2.86 -17.72 8.39
C GLY A 82 2.39 -17.55 6.95
N VAL A 83 1.10 -17.23 6.73
CA VAL A 83 0.48 -17.13 5.41
C VAL A 83 0.13 -15.66 5.10
N ALA A 84 0.27 -15.27 3.83
CA ALA A 84 -0.28 -14.02 3.32
C ALA A 84 -1.81 -14.15 3.16
N GLU A 85 -2.55 -13.22 3.71
CA GLU A 85 -4.00 -13.14 3.58
C GLU A 85 -4.40 -11.91 2.76
N TYR A 86 -5.32 -12.12 1.81
CA TYR A 86 -5.83 -11.08 0.92
C TYR A 86 -7.26 -10.75 1.36
N ILE A 87 -7.42 -9.60 2.00
CA ILE A 87 -8.68 -9.20 2.60
C ILE A 87 -9.39 -8.21 1.66
N HIS A 88 -10.64 -8.49 1.34
CA HIS A 88 -11.43 -7.69 0.40
C HIS A 88 -12.91 -7.53 0.77
N SER A 89 -13.37 -8.12 1.87
CA SER A 89 -14.77 -8.08 2.28
C SER A 89 -14.93 -8.10 3.80
N GLY A 90 -16.12 -7.79 4.30
CA GLY A 90 -16.46 -7.82 5.72
C GLY A 90 -15.97 -6.62 6.50
N ASN A 91 -15.87 -6.80 7.81
CA ASN A 91 -15.54 -5.75 8.79
C ASN A 91 -14.02 -5.63 9.05
N HIS A 92 -13.66 -4.74 9.98
CA HIS A 92 -12.27 -4.51 10.43
C HIS A 92 -11.35 -3.86 9.36
N LEU A 93 -11.92 -3.08 8.43
CA LEU A 93 -11.14 -2.35 7.41
C LEU A 93 -10.00 -1.54 8.05
N HIS A 94 -10.29 -0.78 9.12
CA HIS A 94 -9.28 0.05 9.78
C HIS A 94 -8.14 -0.77 10.38
N GLU A 95 -8.48 -1.88 11.04
CA GLU A 95 -7.52 -2.77 11.67
C GLU A 95 -6.65 -3.45 10.62
N TYR A 96 -7.22 -3.92 9.53
CA TYR A 96 -6.47 -4.52 8.43
C TYR A 96 -5.58 -3.51 7.69
N LEU A 97 -6.03 -2.26 7.51
CA LEU A 97 -5.19 -1.18 6.97
C LEU A 97 -3.98 -0.90 7.86
N LEU A 98 -4.18 -0.92 9.19
CA LEU A 98 -3.09 -0.79 10.15
C LEU A 98 -2.16 -2.00 10.08
N GLY A 99 -2.70 -3.22 10.01
CA GLY A 99 -1.95 -4.46 9.85
C GLY A 99 -1.06 -4.41 8.61
N SER A 100 -1.66 -4.11 7.44
CA SER A 100 -0.95 -3.98 6.16
C SER A 100 0.11 -2.87 6.12
N SER A 101 0.11 -1.96 7.11
CA SER A 101 1.10 -0.88 7.24
C SER A 101 2.02 -1.08 8.44
N SER A 102 1.91 -2.21 9.16
CA SER A 102 2.68 -2.50 10.35
C SER A 102 4.01 -3.18 10.02
N ILE A 103 4.98 -2.37 9.56
CA ILE A 103 6.33 -2.84 9.23
C ILE A 103 6.97 -3.46 10.48
N PRO A 104 7.43 -4.75 10.42
CA PRO A 104 8.07 -5.40 11.54
C PRO A 104 9.29 -4.63 12.07
N GLY A 105 9.38 -4.50 13.39
CA GLY A 105 10.44 -3.72 14.05
C GLY A 105 10.17 -2.22 14.17
N LEU A 106 9.28 -1.64 13.36
CA LEU A 106 8.85 -0.25 13.48
C LEU A 106 7.52 -0.10 14.21
N PHE A 107 6.53 -0.90 13.84
CA PHE A 107 5.18 -0.86 14.40
C PHE A 107 4.84 -2.12 15.18
N THR A 108 3.86 -1.99 16.09
CA THR A 108 3.30 -3.15 16.78
C THR A 108 2.39 -3.93 15.84
N PRO A 109 2.41 -5.27 15.90
CA PRO A 109 1.41 -6.08 15.21
C PRO A 109 -0.01 -5.71 15.61
N ILE A 110 -0.96 -5.88 14.70
CA ILE A 110 -2.38 -5.70 14.96
C ILE A 110 -3.00 -7.04 15.32
N PHE A 111 -3.85 -7.05 16.33
CA PHE A 111 -4.54 -8.25 16.80
C PHE A 111 -6.01 -8.20 16.35
N ILE A 112 -6.41 -9.15 15.50
CA ILE A 112 -7.76 -9.27 14.95
C ILE A 112 -8.15 -10.76 15.05
N ASP A 113 -9.31 -11.07 15.61
CA ASP A 113 -9.88 -12.42 15.65
C ASP A 113 -8.89 -13.51 16.09
N SER A 114 -8.18 -13.25 17.20
CA SER A 114 -7.18 -14.14 17.81
C SER A 114 -5.89 -14.34 17.00
N CYS A 115 -5.65 -13.57 15.93
CA CYS A 115 -4.43 -13.60 15.12
C CYS A 115 -3.67 -12.27 15.17
N TYR A 116 -2.35 -12.36 15.05
CA TYR A 116 -1.47 -11.20 14.92
C TYR A 116 -1.13 -10.95 13.45
N TYR A 117 -1.33 -9.71 13.00
CA TYR A 117 -1.08 -9.28 11.63
C TYR A 117 -0.01 -8.21 11.56
N VAL A 118 0.83 -8.30 10.54
CA VAL A 118 1.83 -7.30 10.17
C VAL A 118 1.74 -7.00 8.68
N ASP A 119 2.59 -6.09 8.21
CA ASP A 119 2.70 -5.69 6.81
C ASP A 119 2.85 -6.91 5.89
N GLY A 120 1.95 -6.98 4.90
CA GLY A 120 1.91 -8.06 3.92
C GLY A 120 3.18 -8.18 3.09
N GLY A 121 3.95 -7.09 2.98
CA GLY A 121 5.18 -7.03 2.20
C GLY A 121 6.27 -8.03 2.61
N ILE A 122 6.18 -8.63 3.79
CA ILE A 122 7.10 -9.70 4.18
C ILE A 122 6.79 -11.05 3.49
N LEU A 123 5.59 -11.22 2.92
CA LEU A 123 5.15 -12.45 2.25
C LEU A 123 4.72 -12.22 0.81
N ASP A 124 4.00 -11.14 0.52
CA ASP A 124 3.61 -10.70 -0.84
C ASP A 124 3.49 -9.16 -0.86
N ASN A 125 4.54 -8.49 -1.29
CA ASN A 125 4.61 -7.03 -1.30
C ASN A 125 3.86 -6.41 -2.48
N PHE A 126 3.65 -7.19 -3.55
CA PHE A 126 2.95 -6.75 -4.74
C PHE A 126 1.83 -7.74 -5.10
N PRO A 127 0.68 -7.68 -4.41
CA PRO A 127 -0.33 -8.73 -4.41
C PRO A 127 -1.22 -8.76 -5.66
N ALA A 128 -0.66 -8.45 -6.83
CA ALA A 128 -1.37 -8.40 -8.11
C ALA A 128 -2.02 -9.74 -8.50
N ARG A 129 -1.41 -10.85 -8.08
CA ARG A 129 -1.95 -12.21 -8.31
C ARG A 129 -3.32 -12.42 -7.68
N ALA A 130 -3.61 -11.73 -6.57
CA ALA A 130 -4.88 -11.85 -5.87
C ALA A 130 -6.07 -11.36 -6.71
N ILE A 131 -5.84 -10.42 -7.64
CA ILE A 131 -6.89 -9.80 -8.46
C ILE A 131 -6.76 -10.10 -9.94
N ARG A 132 -5.72 -10.84 -10.37
CA ARG A 132 -5.46 -11.10 -11.81
C ARG A 132 -6.68 -11.64 -12.58
N ASN A 133 -7.40 -12.57 -11.97
CA ASN A 133 -8.53 -13.22 -12.63
C ASN A 133 -9.83 -12.38 -12.59
N GLU A 134 -9.81 -11.25 -11.91
CA GLU A 134 -10.96 -10.33 -11.77
C GLU A 134 -10.81 -9.09 -12.66
N CYS A 135 -9.71 -9.00 -13.42
CA CYS A 135 -9.37 -7.83 -14.22
C CYS A 135 -9.14 -8.22 -15.68
N ASP A 136 -9.76 -7.49 -16.61
CA ASP A 136 -9.45 -7.58 -18.05
C ASP A 136 -8.06 -6.97 -18.33
N ILE A 137 -7.73 -5.87 -17.65
CA ILE A 137 -6.44 -5.19 -17.72
C ILE A 137 -5.94 -4.98 -16.32
N LEU A 138 -4.75 -5.48 -16.01
CA LEU A 138 -4.09 -5.30 -14.73
C LEU A 138 -2.88 -4.38 -14.88
N ILE A 139 -2.97 -3.20 -14.27
CA ILE A 139 -1.90 -2.19 -14.27
C ILE A 139 -1.21 -2.22 -12.91
N GLY A 140 0.08 -2.51 -12.92
CA GLY A 140 0.92 -2.41 -11.73
C GLY A 140 1.55 -1.02 -11.61
N LEU A 141 1.58 -0.47 -10.39
CA LEU A 141 2.29 0.75 -10.07
C LEU A 141 3.32 0.45 -8.98
N GLU A 142 4.60 0.67 -9.28
CA GLU A 142 5.72 0.38 -8.39
C GLU A 142 6.55 1.65 -8.14
N SER A 143 6.92 1.87 -6.88
CA SER A 143 7.75 3.00 -6.49
C SER A 143 9.25 2.74 -6.65
N GLY A 144 9.68 1.47 -6.66
CA GLY A 144 11.05 1.07 -6.84
C GLY A 144 11.16 -0.42 -7.13
N ALA A 145 11.62 -0.75 -8.35
CA ALA A 145 11.72 -2.13 -8.85
C ALA A 145 13.09 -2.77 -8.59
N GLU A 146 14.02 -2.06 -8.02
CA GLU A 146 15.39 -2.52 -7.83
C GLU A 146 15.85 -2.37 -6.38
N LEU A 147 16.75 -3.26 -5.96
CA LEU A 147 17.40 -3.11 -4.67
C LEU A 147 18.51 -2.04 -4.80
N PRO A 148 18.38 -0.89 -4.12
CA PRO A 148 19.39 0.17 -4.20
C PRO A 148 20.74 -0.32 -3.64
N ASP A 149 21.83 0.37 -4.04
CA ASP A 149 23.14 0.16 -3.46
C ASP A 149 23.12 0.30 -1.94
N PHE A 150 23.85 -0.57 -1.26
CA PHE A 150 23.76 -0.66 0.18
C PHE A 150 25.13 -0.99 0.82
N GLU A 151 25.46 -0.28 1.90
CA GLU A 151 26.64 -0.51 2.70
C GLU A 151 26.26 -1.01 4.10
N ILE A 152 26.88 -2.12 4.52
CA ILE A 152 26.71 -2.71 5.86
C ILE A 152 27.74 -2.12 6.81
N LYS A 153 27.29 -1.37 7.81
CA LYS A 153 28.16 -0.82 8.87
C LYS A 153 27.81 -1.39 10.26
N LYS A 154 26.58 -1.81 10.47
CA LYS A 154 26.06 -2.24 11.78
C LYS A 154 25.11 -3.42 11.61
N THR A 155 24.90 -4.20 12.67
CA THR A 155 23.96 -5.35 12.67
C THR A 155 22.56 -4.97 12.21
N LYS A 156 22.07 -3.79 12.59
CA LYS A 156 20.76 -3.30 12.12
C LYS A 156 20.68 -3.15 10.61
N ASP A 157 21.80 -2.84 9.95
CA ASP A 157 21.86 -2.67 8.51
C ASP A 157 21.68 -4.03 7.80
N VAL A 158 22.24 -5.11 8.40
CA VAL A 158 22.04 -6.48 7.91
C VAL A 158 20.55 -6.86 7.98
N ILE A 159 19.90 -6.60 9.11
CA ILE A 159 18.47 -6.92 9.31
C ILE A 159 17.60 -6.13 8.31
N SER A 160 17.86 -4.81 8.19
CA SER A 160 17.13 -3.96 7.24
C SER A 160 17.32 -4.44 5.80
N ARG A 161 18.56 -4.75 5.40
CA ARG A 161 18.84 -5.25 4.06
C ARG A 161 18.20 -6.61 3.79
N SER A 162 18.26 -7.51 4.76
CA SER A 162 17.62 -8.81 4.63
C SER A 162 16.12 -8.68 4.42
N LEU A 163 15.47 -7.79 5.15
CA LEU A 163 14.04 -7.50 4.96
C LEU A 163 13.77 -6.91 3.57
N SER A 164 14.59 -5.96 3.10
CA SER A 164 14.47 -5.40 1.74
C SER A 164 14.61 -6.48 0.66
N VAL A 165 15.54 -7.41 0.82
CA VAL A 165 15.71 -8.55 -0.11
C VAL A 165 14.48 -9.46 -0.11
N VAL A 166 13.89 -9.73 1.04
CA VAL A 166 12.65 -10.54 1.15
C VAL A 166 11.51 -9.82 0.42
N VAL A 167 11.29 -8.53 0.70
CA VAL A 167 10.25 -7.71 0.09
C VAL A 167 10.41 -7.64 -1.43
N TYR A 168 11.63 -7.39 -1.93
CA TYR A 168 11.92 -7.37 -3.36
C TYR A 168 11.57 -8.70 -4.04
N ASN A 169 12.07 -9.83 -3.51
CA ASN A 169 11.81 -11.14 -4.10
C ASN A 169 10.32 -11.53 -4.06
N ASN A 170 9.59 -11.11 -3.03
CA ASN A 170 8.15 -11.33 -2.95
C ASN A 170 7.36 -10.54 -4.01
N SER A 171 7.88 -9.39 -4.46
CA SER A 171 7.20 -8.55 -5.46
C SER A 171 7.22 -9.16 -6.86
N LEU A 172 8.30 -9.89 -7.21
CA LEU A 172 8.54 -10.39 -8.58
C LEU A 172 7.39 -11.22 -9.16
N PRO A 173 6.76 -12.16 -8.42
CA PRO A 173 5.64 -12.92 -8.96
C PRO A 173 4.41 -12.07 -9.26
N GLY A 174 4.22 -10.98 -8.53
CA GLY A 174 3.14 -10.01 -8.77
C GLY A 174 3.39 -9.16 -10.01
N TYR A 175 4.63 -8.72 -10.24
CA TYR A 175 4.99 -7.99 -11.46
C TYR A 175 4.72 -8.81 -12.72
N ALA A 176 5.03 -10.11 -12.68
CA ALA A 176 4.92 -11.01 -13.82
C ALA A 176 3.49 -11.23 -14.34
N VAL A 177 2.47 -10.90 -13.55
CA VAL A 177 1.06 -11.08 -13.95
C VAL A 177 0.38 -9.79 -14.39
N CYS A 178 1.06 -8.65 -14.31
CA CYS A 178 0.53 -7.37 -14.79
C CYS A 178 0.66 -7.27 -16.30
N ASP A 179 -0.37 -6.71 -16.95
CA ASP A 179 -0.33 -6.42 -18.39
C ASP A 179 0.54 -5.19 -18.67
N TYR A 180 0.57 -4.24 -17.73
CA TYR A 180 1.35 -3.02 -17.78
C TYR A 180 1.99 -2.73 -16.42
N MET A 181 3.23 -2.23 -16.44
CA MET A 181 3.96 -1.82 -15.23
C MET A 181 4.41 -0.37 -15.35
N ILE A 182 3.99 0.46 -14.40
CA ILE A 182 4.48 1.82 -14.23
C ILE A 182 5.48 1.81 -13.09
N ASN A 183 6.77 1.96 -13.40
CA ASN A 183 7.82 2.05 -12.40
C ASN A 183 8.30 3.50 -12.29
N THR A 184 8.15 4.08 -11.11
CA THR A 184 8.54 5.48 -10.88
C THR A 184 9.99 5.64 -10.42
N ASN A 185 10.66 4.56 -10.02
CA ASN A 185 12.04 4.56 -9.52
C ASN A 185 12.31 5.61 -8.41
N ILE A 186 11.27 5.97 -7.66
CA ILE A 186 11.34 7.02 -6.62
C ILE A 186 12.30 6.62 -5.50
N ASP A 187 12.36 5.34 -5.15
CA ASP A 187 13.20 4.79 -4.10
C ASP A 187 14.71 4.92 -4.36
N GLN A 188 15.12 5.11 -5.61
CA GLN A 188 16.53 5.39 -5.95
C GLN A 188 16.99 6.77 -5.44
N HIS A 189 16.05 7.69 -5.22
CA HIS A 189 16.32 9.08 -4.85
C HIS A 189 15.82 9.46 -3.45
N TYR A 190 14.87 8.69 -2.90
CA TYR A 190 14.20 8.99 -1.63
C TYR A 190 14.16 7.76 -0.73
N GLY A 191 14.53 7.95 0.52
CA GLY A 191 14.45 6.91 1.54
C GLY A 191 13.04 6.75 2.11
N LEU A 192 12.78 5.60 2.72
CA LEU A 192 11.51 5.26 3.38
C LEU A 192 11.01 6.33 4.38
N MET A 193 11.89 7.12 4.95
CA MET A 193 11.59 8.13 5.99
C MET A 193 11.68 9.58 5.49
N ASP A 194 11.77 9.80 4.19
CA ASP A 194 11.89 11.14 3.60
C ASP A 194 10.55 11.88 3.50
N PHE A 195 9.71 11.73 4.52
CA PHE A 195 8.37 12.34 4.59
C PHE A 195 8.36 13.87 4.41
N LYS A 196 9.47 14.55 4.67
CA LYS A 196 9.57 16.01 4.47
C LYS A 196 9.59 16.41 2.99
N LYS A 197 9.95 15.48 2.12
CA LYS A 197 10.01 15.65 0.66
C LYS A 197 8.72 15.23 -0.04
N PHE A 198 7.60 15.17 0.69
CA PHE A 198 6.33 14.64 0.17
C PHE A 198 5.93 15.27 -1.16
N GLU A 199 5.97 16.62 -1.28
CA GLU A 199 5.58 17.31 -2.50
C GLU A 199 6.52 16.97 -3.68
N GLU A 200 7.81 16.92 -3.42
CA GLU A 200 8.84 16.56 -4.41
C GLU A 200 8.64 15.12 -4.92
N ILE A 201 8.38 14.18 -3.99
CA ILE A 201 8.09 12.78 -4.29
C ILE A 201 6.79 12.66 -5.10
N TYR A 202 5.74 13.38 -4.69
CA TYR A 202 4.46 13.39 -5.39
C TYR A 202 4.62 13.87 -6.83
N GLN A 203 5.31 15.00 -7.04
CA GLN A 203 5.54 15.56 -8.38
C GLN A 203 6.38 14.62 -9.25
N ALA A 204 7.43 14.01 -8.69
CA ALA A 204 8.25 13.05 -9.40
C ALA A 204 7.43 11.84 -9.90
N GLY A 205 6.62 11.23 -9.02
CA GLY A 205 5.75 10.12 -9.38
C GLY A 205 4.69 10.50 -10.41
N TYR A 206 4.08 11.67 -10.24
CA TYR A 206 3.07 12.19 -11.18
C TYR A 206 3.66 12.39 -12.58
N GLN A 207 4.81 13.05 -12.70
CA GLN A 207 5.44 13.30 -14.00
C GLN A 207 5.85 11.99 -14.69
N THR A 208 6.43 11.05 -13.94
CA THR A 208 6.78 9.73 -14.48
C THR A 208 5.53 9.00 -15.01
N ALA A 209 4.43 9.00 -14.27
CA ALA A 209 3.21 8.35 -14.70
C ALA A 209 2.61 9.02 -15.95
N ILE A 210 2.61 10.35 -16.02
CA ILE A 210 2.14 11.09 -17.21
C ILE A 210 3.00 10.78 -18.43
N GLN A 211 4.31 10.80 -18.30
CA GLN A 211 5.22 10.44 -19.39
C GLN A 211 4.96 9.00 -19.86
N TRP A 212 4.85 8.07 -18.93
CA TRP A 212 4.58 6.67 -19.23
C TRP A 212 3.26 6.50 -20.01
N LEU A 213 2.18 7.20 -19.61
CA LEU A 213 0.89 7.18 -20.31
C LEU A 213 0.98 7.78 -21.73
N GLN A 214 1.82 8.79 -21.95
CA GLN A 214 2.06 9.34 -23.29
C GLN A 214 2.78 8.34 -24.20
N GLU A 215 3.63 7.50 -23.64
CA GLU A 215 4.34 6.44 -24.36
C GLU A 215 3.47 5.20 -24.65
N HIS A 216 2.28 5.09 -23.97
CA HIS A 216 1.35 3.98 -24.11
C HIS A 216 -0.08 4.43 -24.50
N PRO A 217 -0.23 5.13 -25.65
CA PRO A 217 -1.52 5.69 -26.08
C PRO A 217 -2.59 4.62 -26.38
N GLU A 218 -2.18 3.40 -26.68
CA GLU A 218 -3.06 2.25 -26.89
C GLU A 218 -3.83 1.90 -25.60
N LEU A 219 -3.16 1.89 -24.46
CA LEU A 219 -3.80 1.64 -23.17
C LEU A 219 -4.82 2.75 -22.84
N VAL A 220 -4.44 4.02 -23.03
CA VAL A 220 -5.34 5.15 -22.80
C VAL A 220 -6.60 5.03 -23.65
N LYS A 221 -6.47 4.65 -24.93
CA LYS A 221 -7.61 4.41 -25.84
C LYS A 221 -8.46 3.22 -25.39
N GLN A 222 -7.84 2.17 -24.88
CA GLN A 222 -8.53 0.95 -24.42
C GLN A 222 -9.38 1.24 -23.18
N ILE A 223 -8.83 1.96 -22.21
CA ILE A 223 -9.52 2.35 -20.95
C ILE A 223 -10.61 3.40 -21.21
N ALA A 224 -10.39 4.32 -22.16
CA ALA A 224 -11.33 5.38 -22.47
C ALA A 224 -12.56 4.90 -23.28
N LYS A 225 -12.57 3.67 -23.79
CA LYS A 225 -13.77 3.11 -24.43
C LYS A 225 -14.83 2.86 -23.37
N PRO A 226 -16.05 3.43 -23.49
CA PRO A 226 -17.15 3.06 -22.61
C PRO A 226 -17.36 1.55 -22.72
N GLN A 227 -17.56 0.89 -21.60
CA GLN A 227 -18.02 -0.50 -21.60
C GLN A 227 -19.38 -0.52 -22.33
N GLN A 228 -19.39 -0.96 -23.60
CA GLN A 228 -20.61 -1.20 -24.33
C GLN A 228 -21.24 -2.45 -23.71
N ASP A 229 -22.34 -2.24 -23.00
CA ASP A 229 -23.37 -3.19 -22.61
C ASP A 229 -23.07 -4.68 -22.90
N GLN A 230 -22.59 -5.36 -21.89
CA GLN A 230 -22.86 -6.81 -21.75
C GLN A 230 -24.29 -7.04 -21.21
N GLN A 231 -25.28 -6.40 -21.82
CA GLN A 231 -26.69 -6.72 -21.69
C GLN A 231 -27.21 -7.00 -23.09
N LYS A 232 -27.09 -8.25 -23.52
CA LYS A 232 -27.99 -8.98 -24.46
C LYS A 232 -27.28 -10.25 -24.86
N ASP A 233 -27.56 -11.32 -24.14
CA ASP A 233 -27.83 -12.63 -24.74
C ASP A 233 -28.31 -13.54 -23.60
N GLY A 234 -29.60 -13.46 -23.38
CA GLY A 234 -30.38 -14.29 -22.46
C GLY A 234 -31.83 -14.30 -22.96
N GLU A 235 -32.04 -14.89 -24.12
CA GLU A 235 -33.32 -15.48 -24.51
C GLU A 235 -33.13 -16.96 -24.80
#